data_f90913d6b1c84d593b51cfd8c4f650fb
#
_entry.id   f90913d6b1c84d593b51cfd8c4f650fb
#
_cell.length_a   1.000
_cell.length_b   1.000
_cell.length_c   1.000
_cell.angle_alpha   90.00
_cell.angle_beta   90.00
_cell.angle_gamma   90.00
#
_symmetry.space_group_name_H-M   'P 1'
#
loop_
_entity.id
_entity.type
_entity.pdbx_description
1 polymer ?
#
loop_
_entity_poly.entity_id
_entity_poly.type
_entity_poly.pdbx_seq_one_letter_code
_entity_poly.pdbx_strand_id
1 'polypeptide(L)'
;MNQIQYQTEPKEKFTVVTLLNTSLSSNLVPELNEITNTIGATPPKNLVLNFKHVNNWELPIIEQLADAQQRFYDNNTSFVICCLSDSLQNLLDTTEFASLLNMTPTESEAWDIIQMEEIERELLDSDDMEFSTQE
;
A
#
# COMPACT_ATOMS: atom_id res chain seq x y z
N MET A 1 0.18 19.45 17.36
CA MET A 1 0.32 18.02 17.54
C MET A 1 0.52 17.34 16.21
N ASN A 2 1.55 16.58 16.16
CA ASN A 2 1.86 15.87 14.92
C ASN A 2 1.21 14.52 14.95
N GLN A 3 0.13 14.40 14.23
CA GLN A 3 -0.68 13.20 14.26
C GLN A 3 -1.26 12.98 12.88
N ILE A 4 -1.26 11.73 12.45
CA ILE A 4 -1.88 11.38 11.18
C ILE A 4 -3.39 11.30 11.40
N GLN A 5 -4.12 12.02 10.56
CA GLN A 5 -5.57 11.93 10.51
C GLN A 5 -5.94 11.11 9.30
N TYR A 6 -6.84 10.17 9.46
CA TYR A 6 -7.18 9.27 8.37
C TYR A 6 -8.57 8.69 8.58
N GLN A 7 -9.13 8.19 7.49
CA GLN A 7 -10.38 7.46 7.49
C GLN A 7 -10.12 6.07 6.95
N THR A 8 -10.80 5.08 7.49
CA THR A 8 -10.69 3.71 7.00
C THR A 8 -12.03 3.28 6.43
N GLU A 9 -11.95 2.53 5.35
CA GLU A 9 -13.15 1.97 4.72
C GLU A 9 -12.85 0.53 4.35
N PRO A 10 -13.36 -0.43 5.14
CA PRO A 10 -13.12 -1.84 4.79
C PRO A 10 -13.97 -2.24 3.61
N LYS A 11 -13.36 -2.95 2.68
CA LYS A 11 -14.01 -3.54 1.53
C LYS A 11 -13.94 -5.05 1.70
N GLU A 12 -14.42 -5.76 0.72
CA GLU A 12 -14.44 -7.22 0.80
C GLU A 12 -13.03 -7.81 0.84
N LYS A 13 -12.14 -7.29 0.00
CA LYS A 13 -10.81 -7.88 -0.15
C LYS A 13 -9.67 -6.98 0.32
N PHE A 14 -9.97 -5.76 0.71
CA PHE A 14 -8.94 -4.81 1.14
C PHE A 14 -9.57 -3.72 2.00
N THR A 15 -8.71 -2.98 2.69
CA THR A 15 -9.15 -1.80 3.44
C THR A 15 -8.54 -0.58 2.78
N VAL A 16 -9.35 0.46 2.58
CA VAL A 16 -8.85 1.74 2.07
C VAL A 16 -8.59 2.64 3.25
N VAL A 17 -7.40 3.20 3.33
CA VAL A 17 -7.05 4.23 4.30
C VAL A 17 -6.81 5.51 3.52
N THR A 18 -7.64 6.52 3.78
CA THR A 18 -7.48 7.83 3.15
C THR A 18 -6.83 8.77 4.16
N LEU A 19 -5.65 9.26 3.81
CA LEU A 19 -4.92 10.19 4.68
C LEU A 19 -5.50 11.57 4.51
N LEU A 20 -5.78 12.25 5.62
CA LEU A 20 -6.40 13.57 5.59
C LEU A 20 -5.41 14.71 5.78
N ASN A 21 -4.18 14.41 6.16
CA ASN A 21 -3.13 15.43 6.29
C ASN A 21 -2.77 15.97 4.91
N THR A 22 -2.52 17.26 4.82
CA THR A 22 -2.05 17.83 3.56
C THR A 22 -0.55 17.69 3.41
N SER A 23 0.15 17.44 4.50
CA SER A 23 1.61 17.32 4.54
C SER A 23 1.99 16.16 5.45
N LEU A 24 2.95 15.37 5.01
CA LEU A 24 3.47 14.26 5.82
C LEU A 24 4.94 14.51 6.11
N SER A 25 5.23 14.91 7.34
CA SER A 25 6.60 15.18 7.76
C SER A 25 7.21 13.93 8.39
N SER A 26 8.53 13.95 8.52
CA SER A 26 9.27 12.78 8.98
C SER A 26 8.89 12.34 10.39
N ASN A 27 8.40 13.26 11.23
CA ASN A 27 7.99 12.89 12.59
C ASN A 27 6.70 12.06 12.61
N LEU A 28 6.02 11.89 11.48
CA LEU A 28 4.84 11.04 11.40
C LEU A 28 5.18 9.59 11.04
N VAL A 29 6.44 9.28 10.79
CA VAL A 29 6.86 7.93 10.41
C VAL A 29 6.40 6.87 11.41
N PRO A 30 6.59 7.04 12.72
CA PRO A 30 6.13 5.99 13.65
C PRO A 30 4.64 5.73 13.58
N GLU A 31 3.84 6.78 13.41
CA GLU A 31 2.39 6.61 13.30
C GLU A 31 2.00 5.91 12.02
N LEU A 32 2.64 6.26 10.92
CA LEU A 32 2.38 5.62 9.64
C LEU A 32 2.72 4.13 9.71
N ASN A 33 3.83 3.82 10.35
CA ASN A 33 4.23 2.43 10.57
C ASN A 33 3.17 1.67 11.35
N GLU A 34 2.65 2.29 12.39
CA GLU A 34 1.63 1.67 13.23
C GLU A 34 0.34 1.41 12.46
N ILE A 35 -0.08 2.36 11.64
CA ILE A 35 -1.28 2.22 10.83
C ILE A 35 -1.13 1.05 9.87
N THR A 36 -0.02 0.99 9.14
CA THR A 36 0.18 -0.08 8.17
C THR A 36 0.29 -1.45 8.85
N ASN A 37 0.90 -1.52 10.03
CA ASN A 37 0.98 -2.78 10.77
C ASN A 37 -0.38 -3.23 11.25
N THR A 38 -1.19 -2.31 11.75
CA THR A 38 -2.52 -2.63 12.26
C THR A 38 -3.42 -3.16 11.15
N ILE A 39 -3.43 -2.46 10.02
CA ILE A 39 -4.25 -2.87 8.88
C ILE A 39 -3.77 -4.21 8.33
N GLY A 40 -2.46 -4.38 8.24
CA GLY A 40 -1.89 -5.63 7.73
C GLY A 40 -2.15 -6.83 8.61
N ALA A 41 -2.49 -6.60 9.88
CA ALA A 41 -2.77 -7.68 10.83
C ALA A 41 -4.26 -8.00 10.94
N THR A 42 -5.12 -7.16 10.35
CA THR A 42 -6.58 -7.27 10.50
C THR A 42 -7.21 -7.61 9.16
N PRO A 43 -8.00 -8.69 9.07
CA PRO A 43 -8.67 -9.01 7.81
C PRO A 43 -9.69 -7.93 7.41
N PRO A 44 -9.81 -7.61 6.13
CA PRO A 44 -8.98 -8.08 5.04
C PRO A 44 -7.60 -7.44 5.12
N LYS A 45 -6.54 -8.20 4.85
CA LYS A 45 -5.18 -7.77 5.15
C LYS A 45 -4.52 -6.95 4.06
N ASN A 46 -5.18 -6.78 2.92
CA ASN A 46 -4.66 -5.95 1.83
C ASN A 46 -5.01 -4.49 2.10
N LEU A 47 -4.12 -3.60 1.72
CA LEU A 47 -4.26 -2.17 2.01
C LEU A 47 -4.15 -1.32 0.75
N VAL A 48 -5.09 -0.40 0.59
CA VAL A 48 -4.97 0.69 -0.37
C VAL A 48 -4.81 1.98 0.43
N LEU A 49 -3.74 2.69 0.20
CA LEU A 49 -3.46 3.95 0.89
C LEU A 49 -3.69 5.09 -0.09
N ASN A 50 -4.70 5.90 0.20
CA ASN A 50 -5.15 6.96 -0.71
C ASN A 50 -4.56 8.30 -0.28
N PHE A 51 -3.84 8.95 -1.19
CA PHE A 51 -3.11 10.18 -0.94
C PHE A 51 -3.78 11.41 -1.55
N LYS A 52 -5.07 11.33 -1.87
CA LYS A 52 -5.71 12.42 -2.62
C LYS A 52 -5.69 13.78 -1.91
N HIS A 53 -5.56 13.78 -0.59
CA HIS A 53 -5.51 15.03 0.18
C HIS A 53 -4.09 15.48 0.49
N VAL A 54 -3.09 14.64 0.22
CA VAL A 54 -1.71 14.93 0.58
C VAL A 54 -1.04 15.70 -0.55
N ASN A 55 -0.42 16.82 -0.20
CA ASN A 55 0.23 17.71 -1.18
C ASN A 55 1.73 17.63 -1.14
N ASN A 56 2.30 17.27 -0.01
CA ASN A 56 3.76 17.09 0.06
C ASN A 56 4.12 16.07 1.14
N TRP A 57 5.31 15.50 1.00
CA TRP A 57 5.83 14.53 1.93
C TRP A 57 7.35 14.65 1.99
N GLU A 58 7.94 14.07 3.03
CA GLU A 58 9.37 14.06 3.20
C GLU A 58 9.92 12.67 2.92
N LEU A 59 11.19 12.61 2.58
CA LEU A 59 11.83 11.35 2.21
C LEU A 59 11.61 10.21 3.21
N PRO A 60 11.73 10.43 4.53
CA PRO A 60 11.49 9.33 5.47
C PRO A 60 10.11 8.70 5.36
N ILE A 61 9.11 9.46 4.92
CA ILE A 61 7.78 8.90 4.67
C ILE A 61 7.85 7.90 3.52
N ILE A 62 8.55 8.27 2.44
CA ILE A 62 8.69 7.39 1.28
C ILE A 62 9.42 6.11 1.69
N GLU A 63 10.46 6.24 2.49
CA GLU A 63 11.21 5.08 2.98
C GLU A 63 10.32 4.16 3.80
N GLN A 64 9.47 4.74 4.64
CA GLN A 64 8.54 3.95 5.45
C GLN A 64 7.55 3.20 4.58
N LEU A 65 7.08 3.83 3.50
CA LEU A 65 6.15 3.17 2.59
C LEU A 65 6.81 2.01 1.86
N ALA A 66 8.08 2.17 1.48
CA ALA A 66 8.82 1.08 0.84
C ALA A 66 8.98 -0.09 1.80
N ASP A 67 9.23 0.21 3.07
CA ASP A 67 9.31 -0.79 4.14
C ASP A 67 7.99 -1.54 4.27
N ALA A 68 6.89 -0.81 4.28
CA ALA A 68 5.56 -1.41 4.37
C ALA A 68 5.28 -2.30 3.17
N GLN A 69 5.67 -1.85 1.99
CA GLN A 69 5.50 -2.62 0.76
C GLN A 69 6.17 -3.99 0.89
N GLN A 70 7.39 -4.00 1.39
CA GLN A 70 8.14 -5.23 1.56
C GLN A 70 7.46 -6.15 2.58
N ARG A 71 6.98 -5.59 3.69
CA ARG A 71 6.32 -6.40 4.73
C ARG A 71 5.03 -7.04 4.23
N PHE A 72 4.26 -6.29 3.46
CA PHE A 72 3.04 -6.84 2.88
C PHE A 72 3.36 -7.97 1.90
N TYR A 73 4.38 -7.74 1.08
CA TYR A 73 4.83 -8.76 0.13
C TYR A 73 5.26 -10.04 0.87
N ASP A 74 6.05 -9.88 1.92
CA ASP A 74 6.55 -11.02 2.70
C ASP A 74 5.42 -11.80 3.36
N ASN A 75 4.31 -11.13 3.64
CA ASN A 75 3.15 -11.76 4.28
C ASN A 75 2.11 -12.24 3.28
N ASN A 76 2.42 -12.21 1.99
CA ASN A 76 1.51 -12.63 0.92
C ASN A 76 0.25 -11.79 0.86
N THR A 77 0.39 -10.49 1.14
CA THR A 77 -0.70 -9.55 1.05
C THR A 77 -0.30 -8.42 0.11
N SER A 78 -1.27 -7.59 -0.25
CA SER A 78 -1.05 -6.52 -1.23
C SER A 78 -1.13 -5.16 -0.58
N PHE A 79 -0.27 -4.25 -1.03
CA PHE A 79 -0.24 -2.87 -0.58
C PHE A 79 -0.09 -1.98 -1.80
N VAL A 80 -1.05 -1.08 -2.01
CA VAL A 80 -1.05 -0.21 -3.19
C VAL A 80 -1.31 1.22 -2.73
N ILE A 81 -0.54 2.14 -3.29
CA ILE A 81 -0.71 3.58 -3.06
C ILE A 81 -1.45 4.16 -4.26
N CYS A 82 -2.43 5.02 -4.03
CA CYS A 82 -3.15 5.63 -5.14
C CYS A 82 -3.32 7.12 -4.95
N CYS A 83 -3.63 7.79 -6.04
CA CYS A 83 -4.02 9.21 -6.06
C CYS A 83 -2.91 10.16 -5.65
N LEU A 84 -1.66 9.85 -6.00
CA LEU A 84 -0.55 10.77 -5.77
C LEU A 84 -0.69 11.99 -6.66
N SER A 85 -0.46 13.17 -6.08
CA SER A 85 -0.39 14.39 -6.89
C SER A 85 0.91 14.41 -7.67
N ASP A 86 0.98 15.28 -8.66
CA ASP A 86 2.21 15.45 -9.45
C ASP A 86 3.39 15.82 -8.56
N SER A 87 3.17 16.67 -7.56
CA SER A 87 4.25 17.03 -6.62
C SER A 87 4.81 15.84 -5.90
N LEU A 88 3.93 14.95 -5.42
CA LEU A 88 4.37 13.77 -4.70
C LEU A 88 5.09 12.82 -5.65
N GLN A 89 4.55 12.64 -6.84
CA GLN A 89 5.13 11.75 -7.83
C GLN A 89 6.52 12.24 -8.25
N ASN A 90 6.67 13.55 -8.44
CA ASN A 90 7.94 14.12 -8.86
C ASN A 90 9.06 13.86 -7.84
N LEU A 91 8.77 14.03 -6.57
CA LEU A 91 9.77 13.73 -5.55
C LEU A 91 10.08 12.24 -5.51
N LEU A 92 9.06 11.42 -5.56
CA LEU A 92 9.23 9.96 -5.54
C LEU A 92 10.12 9.50 -6.69
N ASP A 93 9.90 10.07 -7.87
CA ASP A 93 10.66 9.68 -9.06
C ASP A 93 12.15 10.02 -8.96
N THR A 94 12.53 10.91 -8.06
CA THR A 94 13.95 11.21 -7.83
C THR A 94 14.62 10.20 -6.91
N THR A 95 13.86 9.26 -6.36
CA THR A 95 14.38 8.29 -5.40
C THR A 95 14.42 6.90 -6.02
N GLU A 96 15.22 6.04 -5.41
CA GLU A 96 15.27 4.63 -5.84
C GLU A 96 14.00 3.88 -5.41
N PHE A 97 13.19 4.46 -4.53
CA PHE A 97 12.01 3.77 -3.99
C PHE A 97 10.85 3.72 -4.97
N ALA A 98 10.90 4.53 -6.04
CA ALA A 98 9.82 4.55 -7.02
C ALA A 98 9.54 3.16 -7.61
N SER A 99 10.59 2.39 -7.86
CA SER A 99 10.45 1.07 -8.45
C SER A 99 10.00 0.01 -7.46
N LEU A 100 10.00 0.34 -6.18
CA LEU A 100 9.62 -0.62 -5.13
C LEU A 100 8.16 -0.52 -4.72
N LEU A 101 7.49 0.56 -5.10
CA LEU A 101 6.12 0.82 -4.65
C LEU A 101 5.12 0.54 -5.76
N ASN A 102 4.02 -0.11 -5.38
CA ASN A 102 2.87 -0.26 -6.27
C ASN A 102 2.02 0.99 -6.19
N MET A 103 1.85 1.67 -7.31
CA MET A 103 1.12 2.93 -7.35
C MET A 103 0.16 2.93 -8.51
N THR A 104 -1.01 3.53 -8.29
CA THR A 104 -1.99 3.71 -9.36
C THR A 104 -2.53 5.12 -9.31
N PRO A 105 -3.02 5.64 -10.44
CA PRO A 105 -3.63 6.98 -10.45
C PRO A 105 -4.94 7.04 -9.67
N THR A 106 -5.69 5.94 -9.61
CA THR A 106 -7.02 5.94 -9.00
C THR A 106 -7.16 4.77 -8.04
N GLU A 107 -8.12 4.90 -7.14
CA GLU A 107 -8.44 3.84 -6.20
C GLU A 107 -8.99 2.60 -6.92
N SER A 108 -9.75 2.82 -7.96
CA SER A 108 -10.31 1.74 -8.78
C SER A 108 -9.21 0.85 -9.38
N GLU A 109 -8.17 1.48 -9.89
CA GLU A 109 -7.04 0.74 -10.45
C GLU A 109 -6.26 0.01 -9.36
N ALA A 110 -6.19 0.59 -8.16
CA ALA A 110 -5.57 -0.10 -7.03
C ALA A 110 -6.31 -1.39 -6.72
N TRP A 111 -7.64 -1.35 -6.78
CA TRP A 111 -8.46 -2.53 -6.57
C TRP A 111 -8.15 -3.61 -7.60
N ASP A 112 -8.02 -3.21 -8.85
CA ASP A 112 -7.68 -4.15 -9.93
C ASP A 112 -6.36 -4.85 -9.67
N ILE A 113 -5.37 -4.12 -9.19
CA ILE A 113 -4.06 -4.71 -8.88
C ILE A 113 -4.18 -5.74 -7.76
N ILE A 114 -4.93 -5.40 -6.71
CA ILE A 114 -5.09 -6.32 -5.58
C ILE A 114 -5.79 -7.60 -6.03
N GLN A 115 -6.82 -7.47 -6.85
CA GLN A 115 -7.51 -8.64 -7.37
C GLN A 115 -6.60 -9.52 -8.20
N MET A 116 -5.80 -8.90 -9.06
CA MET A 116 -4.85 -9.65 -9.88
C MET A 116 -3.82 -10.37 -9.04
N GLU A 117 -3.31 -9.70 -8.03
CA GLU A 117 -2.30 -10.31 -7.17
C GLU A 117 -2.88 -11.49 -6.38
N GLU A 118 -4.11 -11.34 -5.92
CA GLU A 118 -4.76 -12.45 -5.21
C GLU A 118 -5.00 -13.64 -6.12
N ILE A 119 -5.43 -13.38 -7.34
CA ILE A 119 -5.62 -14.45 -8.31
C ILE A 119 -4.31 -15.14 -8.60
N GLU A 120 -3.24 -14.38 -8.76
CA GLU A 120 -1.92 -14.96 -9.01
C GLU A 120 -1.47 -15.85 -7.87
N ARG A 121 -1.69 -15.40 -6.63
CA ARG A 121 -1.34 -16.23 -5.48
C ARG A 121 -2.14 -17.51 -5.44
N GLU A 122 -3.43 -17.44 -5.77
CA GLU A 122 -4.29 -18.61 -5.81
C GLU A 122 -3.88 -19.57 -6.90
N LEU A 123 -3.52 -19.04 -8.06
CA LEU A 123 -3.08 -19.87 -9.18
C LEU A 123 -1.78 -20.58 -8.87
N LEU A 124 -0.87 -19.90 -8.19
CA LEU A 124 0.40 -20.52 -7.82
C LEU A 124 0.18 -21.68 -6.87
N ASP A 125 -0.72 -21.49 -5.90
CA ASP A 125 -1.06 -22.57 -4.99
C ASP A 125 -1.71 -23.73 -5.72
N SER A 126 -2.65 -23.42 -6.61
CA SER A 126 -3.34 -24.44 -7.40
C SER A 126 -2.37 -25.18 -8.31
N ASP A 127 -1.48 -24.44 -8.95
CA ASP A 127 -0.48 -25.03 -9.83
C ASP A 127 0.40 -25.99 -9.07
N ASP A 128 0.79 -25.62 -7.88
CA ASP A 128 1.62 -26.49 -7.05
C ASP A 128 0.89 -27.79 -6.76
N MET A 129 -0.36 -27.69 -6.43
CA MET A 129 -1.17 -28.87 -6.12
C MET A 129 -1.39 -29.72 -7.36
N GLU A 130 -1.73 -29.07 -8.46
CA GLU A 130 -1.93 -29.78 -9.70
C GLU A 130 -0.66 -30.46 -10.17
N PHE A 131 0.42 -29.75 -10.01
CA PHE A 131 1.69 -30.25 -10.45
C PHE A 131 2.05 -31.54 -9.74
N SER A 132 1.81 -31.57 -8.45
CA SER A 132 2.11 -32.76 -7.68
C SER A 132 1.15 -33.90 -8.04
N THR A 133 -0.05 -33.60 -8.46
CA THR A 133 -1.00 -34.65 -8.79
C THR A 133 -0.80 -35.20 -10.19
N GLN A 134 -0.23 -34.42 -11.07
CA GLN A 134 -0.01 -34.90 -12.44
C GLN A 134 1.06 -35.93 -12.54
N GLU A 135 1.92 -35.95 -11.56
CA GLU A 135 2.97 -36.93 -11.51
C GLU A 135 2.45 -38.25 -10.98
#